data_9ccdb7bf38025937cc7b9879b44067ad
#
_entry.id   9ccdb7bf38025937cc7b9879b44067ad
#
_cell.length_a   1.000
_cell.length_b   1.000
_cell.length_c   1.000
_cell.angle_alpha   90.00
_cell.angle_beta   90.00
_cell.angle_gamma   90.00
#
_symmetry.space_group_name_H-M   'P 1'
#
loop_
_entity.id
_entity.type
_entity.pdbx_description
1 polymer ?
#
loop_
_entity_poly.entity_id
_entity_poly.type
_entity_poly.pdbx_seq_one_letter_code
_entity_poly.pdbx_strand_id
1 'polypeptide(L)'
;MTISPYTKDDFLKGTKPFEDVYAHKADPFVHDRALEQMTIWAKSVGVNGFKKLYKAYIDSLRIKNKEIMVPNVTQFDGQEMELDSGRWVADEFGIRTDGPYGSDIEACNHPIMPVLRLVNIDTGAEKLQIAYRKGKQWRKVIAEKGVLASANKILELANVGVAVTSESAKHLVQYFYDLESLNYERIPEKNSVSRLGWIEDEGFSPYVEELVFDGDANFRTFFESVKKRGSMEKWLGMARGIRQKSVFARVILASAFASVLVKPLGGLPFFVHLWGGTESGKTVGLMLAASVWANPEIGRFIHTFNSTAVGREKSAAFVNSLPLILDELQIVKDKREFDKDIYMLSEGAGRTRGTKSGGVDKTPTWANCILTSGEMPITGAGSGGGAVNRIIEIECREKLFEDPRGVADTVRKNYGFAGRAFVEHLQQDGAMERAADLFKRYSVQLGEGDTTEKQAMAAALVLTADNLATEWIFKDGRALTAGEISEFLRTKASVSAHERGYQYLCETISQNANKFLGGDAPVSDVWGRLEDDDTAIVIRKVFDSICADGGYNAQALLSW
;
A
#
# COMPACT_ATOMS: atom_id res chain seq x y z
N MET A 1 -13.14 43.78 62.46
CA MET A 1 -12.70 44.08 61.07
C MET A 1 -11.19 44.01 61.04
N THR A 2 -10.59 43.10 60.34
CA THR A 2 -9.12 42.99 60.21
C THR A 2 -8.68 44.12 59.30
N ILE A 3 -7.90 45.10 59.85
CA ILE A 3 -7.40 46.24 59.09
C ILE A 3 -6.37 45.70 58.07
N SER A 4 -6.50 46.11 56.82
CA SER A 4 -5.56 45.73 55.77
C SER A 4 -4.17 46.34 56.05
N PRO A 5 -3.07 45.61 56.00
CA PRO A 5 -1.73 46.15 56.07
C PRO A 5 -1.31 46.87 54.80
N TYR A 6 -2.14 46.83 53.73
CA TYR A 6 -1.88 47.43 52.43
C TYR A 6 -2.86 48.55 52.13
N THR A 7 -2.39 49.59 51.46
CA THR A 7 -3.21 50.69 50.97
C THR A 7 -3.81 50.36 49.59
N LYS A 8 -4.77 51.17 49.14
CA LYS A 8 -5.34 51.01 47.81
C LYS A 8 -4.29 51.11 46.69
N ASP A 9 -3.28 51.96 46.85
CA ASP A 9 -2.21 52.15 45.88
C ASP A 9 -1.25 50.97 45.83
N ASP A 10 -1.06 50.24 46.91
CA ASP A 10 -0.25 49.02 46.94
C ASP A 10 -0.88 47.92 46.06
N PHE A 11 -2.19 47.86 45.98
CA PHE A 11 -2.91 46.89 45.11
C PHE A 11 -3.00 47.33 43.65
N LEU A 12 -3.00 48.63 43.38
CA LEU A 12 -3.18 49.15 42.03
C LEU A 12 -1.86 49.52 41.32
N LYS A 13 -0.81 49.86 42.06
CA LYS A 13 0.46 50.32 41.51
C LYS A 13 1.65 49.51 41.97
N GLY A 14 1.53 48.76 43.07
CA GLY A 14 2.58 47.95 43.66
C GLY A 14 2.45 46.45 43.32
N THR A 15 3.53 45.70 43.56
CA THR A 15 3.56 44.25 43.37
C THR A 15 3.54 43.45 44.67
N LYS A 16 3.84 44.11 45.79
CA LYS A 16 4.03 43.50 47.11
C LYS A 16 2.87 42.59 47.58
N PRO A 17 1.57 43.00 47.48
CA PRO A 17 0.46 42.16 47.87
C PRO A 17 0.39 40.83 47.05
N PHE A 18 0.79 40.87 45.80
CA PHE A 18 0.81 39.71 44.91
C PHE A 18 2.03 38.81 45.21
N GLU A 19 3.19 39.39 45.49
CA GLU A 19 4.41 38.67 45.91
C GLU A 19 4.18 37.87 47.20
N ASP A 20 3.52 38.51 48.19
CA ASP A 20 3.25 37.85 49.46
C ASP A 20 2.31 36.64 49.34
N VAL A 21 1.30 36.70 48.45
CA VAL A 21 0.47 35.52 48.11
C VAL A 21 1.31 34.49 47.37
N TYR A 22 2.11 34.93 46.40
CA TYR A 22 2.93 34.04 45.56
C TYR A 22 4.03 33.31 46.36
N ALA A 23 4.53 33.90 47.43
CA ALA A 23 5.51 33.27 48.30
C ALA A 23 5.02 31.95 48.92
N HIS A 24 3.72 31.77 49.03
CA HIS A 24 3.11 30.55 49.57
C HIS A 24 2.72 29.51 48.48
N LYS A 25 3.17 29.68 47.25
CA LYS A 25 2.83 28.83 46.08
C LYS A 25 3.13 27.33 46.25
N ALA A 26 4.12 26.99 47.12
CA ALA A 26 4.54 25.60 47.36
C ALA A 26 3.55 24.80 48.22
N ASP A 27 2.67 25.46 48.99
CA ASP A 27 1.64 24.83 49.80
C ASP A 27 0.25 25.32 49.34
N PRO A 28 -0.52 24.50 48.63
CA PRO A 28 -1.83 24.89 48.09
C PRO A 28 -2.82 25.40 49.15
N PHE A 29 -2.84 24.82 50.36
CA PHE A 29 -3.74 25.21 51.43
C PHE A 29 -3.37 26.56 52.02
N VAL A 30 -2.07 26.78 52.28
CA VAL A 30 -1.57 28.09 52.78
C VAL A 30 -1.75 29.16 51.72
N HIS A 31 -1.50 28.84 50.46
CA HIS A 31 -1.67 29.75 49.34
C HIS A 31 -3.14 30.19 49.19
N ASP A 32 -4.10 29.28 49.20
CA ASP A 32 -5.50 29.63 49.07
C ASP A 32 -6.01 30.48 50.26
N ARG A 33 -5.54 30.20 51.45
CA ARG A 33 -5.83 31.05 52.62
C ARG A 33 -5.23 32.45 52.47
N ALA A 34 -4.01 32.55 51.99
CA ALA A 34 -3.35 33.84 51.73
C ALA A 34 -4.14 34.63 50.65
N LEU A 35 -4.55 33.95 49.58
CA LEU A 35 -5.33 34.51 48.48
C LEU A 35 -6.70 35.06 48.95
N GLU A 36 -7.41 34.30 49.76
CA GLU A 36 -8.69 34.74 50.34
C GLU A 36 -8.51 35.90 51.32
N GLN A 37 -7.52 35.82 52.21
CA GLN A 37 -7.24 36.90 53.13
C GLN A 37 -6.87 38.20 52.40
N MET A 38 -6.03 38.10 51.37
CA MET A 38 -5.64 39.24 50.54
C MET A 38 -6.82 39.81 49.74
N THR A 39 -7.72 38.96 49.29
CA THR A 39 -8.99 39.38 48.63
C THR A 39 -9.87 40.18 49.56
N ILE A 40 -9.99 39.78 50.86
CA ILE A 40 -10.73 40.52 51.91
C ILE A 40 -10.07 41.88 52.17
N TRP A 41 -8.77 41.95 52.31
CA TRP A 41 -8.04 43.20 52.50
C TRP A 41 -8.18 44.15 51.31
N ALA A 42 -8.05 43.64 50.08
CA ALA A 42 -8.26 44.46 48.88
C ALA A 42 -9.66 45.09 48.85
N LYS A 43 -10.70 44.33 49.19
CA LYS A 43 -12.08 44.84 49.27
C LYS A 43 -12.24 45.89 50.35
N SER A 44 -11.58 45.77 51.49
CA SER A 44 -11.67 46.74 52.58
C SER A 44 -11.10 48.11 52.25
N VAL A 45 -10.15 48.18 51.29
CA VAL A 45 -9.58 49.43 50.77
C VAL A 45 -10.16 49.84 49.41
N GLY A 46 -11.29 49.20 49.00
CA GLY A 46 -12.02 49.59 47.78
C GLY A 46 -11.42 49.04 46.45
N VAL A 47 -10.67 47.96 46.51
CA VAL A 47 -10.15 47.25 45.30
C VAL A 47 -10.95 45.98 45.08
N ASN A 48 -11.74 45.97 44.00
CA ASN A 48 -12.50 44.78 43.57
C ASN A 48 -11.73 43.99 42.53
N GLY A 49 -11.86 42.66 42.57
CA GLY A 49 -11.27 41.78 41.56
C GLY A 49 -9.80 41.44 41.79
N PHE A 50 -9.32 41.40 43.04
CA PHE A 50 -7.95 41.04 43.39
C PHE A 50 -7.50 39.72 42.74
N LYS A 51 -8.34 38.67 42.72
CA LYS A 51 -8.04 37.38 42.08
C LYS A 51 -7.71 37.53 40.58
N LYS A 52 -8.39 38.48 39.89
CA LYS A 52 -8.09 38.75 38.47
C LYS A 52 -6.73 39.45 38.31
N LEU A 53 -6.40 40.43 39.19
CA LEU A 53 -5.12 41.10 39.22
C LEU A 53 -3.98 40.14 39.59
N TYR A 54 -4.22 39.25 40.53
CA TYR A 54 -3.25 38.21 40.91
C TYR A 54 -2.97 37.27 39.75
N LYS A 55 -4.01 36.83 39.00
CA LYS A 55 -3.81 36.08 37.79
C LYS A 55 -2.95 36.81 36.75
N ALA A 56 -3.23 38.08 36.52
CA ALA A 56 -2.42 38.93 35.61
C ALA A 56 -0.96 39.05 36.08
N TYR A 57 -0.74 39.16 37.42
CA TYR A 57 0.61 39.18 38.00
C TYR A 57 1.34 37.84 37.74
N ILE A 58 0.70 36.69 37.95
CA ILE A 58 1.26 35.37 37.65
C ILE A 58 1.61 35.29 36.16
N ASP A 59 0.72 35.72 35.28
CA ASP A 59 0.96 35.73 33.82
C ASP A 59 2.15 36.62 33.44
N SER A 60 2.31 37.77 34.12
CA SER A 60 3.48 38.66 33.93
C SER A 60 4.80 38.04 34.38
N LEU A 61 4.80 37.27 35.50
CA LEU A 61 5.97 36.53 35.94
C LEU A 61 6.35 35.42 34.95
N ARG A 62 5.35 34.76 34.36
CA ARG A 62 5.57 33.75 33.31
C ARG A 62 6.22 34.38 32.06
N ILE A 63 5.79 35.57 31.64
CA ILE A 63 6.39 36.29 30.53
C ILE A 63 7.84 36.66 30.87
N LYS A 64 8.08 37.23 32.05
CA LYS A 64 9.43 37.57 32.53
C LYS A 64 10.35 36.36 32.65
N ASN A 65 9.84 35.24 33.18
CA ASN A 65 10.62 34.02 33.27
C ASN A 65 10.92 33.42 31.88
N LYS A 66 10.02 33.61 30.91
CA LYS A 66 10.26 33.18 29.53
C LYS A 66 11.40 33.98 28.86
N GLU A 67 11.57 35.23 29.22
CA GLU A 67 12.67 36.10 28.72
C GLU A 67 14.02 35.81 29.41
N ILE A 68 14.03 35.18 30.59
CA ILE A 68 15.23 34.93 31.40
C ILE A 68 15.64 33.42 31.36
N MET A 69 14.79 32.53 30.90
CA MET A 69 15.14 31.11 30.84
C MET A 69 16.21 30.88 29.78
N VAL A 70 17.38 30.41 30.25
CA VAL A 70 18.26 29.61 29.39
C VAL A 70 17.40 28.45 28.92
N PRO A 71 17.22 28.22 27.62
CA PRO A 71 16.38 27.15 27.13
C PRO A 71 16.90 25.82 27.67
N ASN A 72 16.02 25.01 28.25
CA ASN A 72 16.38 23.65 28.61
C ASN A 72 16.69 22.89 27.33
N VAL A 73 17.60 21.95 27.44
CA VAL A 73 17.92 21.02 26.36
C VAL A 73 17.57 19.60 26.79
N THR A 74 17.32 18.72 25.84
CA THR A 74 17.12 17.30 26.11
C THR A 74 18.41 16.66 26.64
N GLN A 75 18.31 15.91 27.74
CA GLN A 75 19.45 15.27 28.42
C GLN A 75 19.17 13.79 28.62
N PHE A 76 19.07 13.06 27.52
CA PHE A 76 18.85 11.62 27.55
C PHE A 76 20.12 10.85 27.25
N ASP A 77 20.41 9.83 28.02
CA ASP A 77 21.55 8.95 27.76
C ASP A 77 21.39 8.22 26.42
N GLY A 78 22.38 8.36 25.55
CA GLY A 78 22.37 7.78 24.20
C GLY A 78 21.38 8.42 23.22
N GLN A 79 20.95 9.67 23.44
CA GLN A 79 20.15 10.42 22.46
C GLN A 79 20.93 10.67 21.16
N GLU A 80 20.22 10.69 20.02
CA GLU A 80 20.85 10.90 18.71
C GLU A 80 21.27 12.34 18.47
N MET A 81 20.56 13.28 19.11
CA MET A 81 20.81 14.72 18.99
C MET A 81 20.35 15.44 20.27
N GLU A 82 20.89 16.61 20.51
CA GLU A 82 20.43 17.51 21.57
C GLU A 82 19.43 18.51 20.98
N LEU A 83 18.26 18.62 21.60
CA LEU A 83 17.19 19.53 21.17
C LEU A 83 16.90 20.55 22.26
N ASP A 84 16.60 21.79 21.86
CA ASP A 84 16.04 22.81 22.75
C ASP A 84 14.64 22.36 23.20
N SER A 85 14.47 22.15 24.49
CA SER A 85 13.20 21.71 25.09
C SER A 85 12.40 22.86 25.73
N GLY A 86 12.90 24.09 25.64
CA GLY A 86 12.19 25.28 26.11
C GLY A 86 11.82 25.19 27.58
N ARG A 87 10.54 25.15 27.88
CA ARG A 87 10.01 25.05 29.25
C ARG A 87 10.03 23.62 29.82
N TRP A 88 10.33 22.61 29.00
CA TRP A 88 10.26 21.22 29.41
C TRP A 88 11.60 20.75 29.96
N VAL A 89 11.57 20.16 31.14
CA VAL A 89 12.68 19.35 31.67
C VAL A 89 12.55 17.97 31.03
N ALA A 90 13.51 17.63 30.19
CA ALA A 90 13.53 16.40 29.41
C ALA A 90 14.81 15.62 29.73
N ASP A 91 14.70 14.68 30.68
CA ASP A 91 15.82 13.90 31.22
C ASP A 91 15.49 12.41 31.35
N GLU A 92 16.35 11.67 32.02
CA GLU A 92 16.21 10.23 32.25
C GLU A 92 14.89 9.80 32.92
N PHE A 93 14.28 10.70 33.69
CA PHE A 93 13.05 10.45 34.42
C PHE A 93 11.79 10.80 33.59
N GLY A 94 11.98 11.33 32.38
CA GLY A 94 10.89 11.65 31.47
C GLY A 94 10.75 13.11 31.14
N ILE A 95 9.55 13.51 30.76
CA ILE A 95 9.21 14.85 30.28
C ILE A 95 8.26 15.51 31.26
N ARG A 96 8.67 16.61 31.85
CA ARG A 96 7.86 17.37 32.81
C ARG A 96 8.06 18.87 32.67
N THR A 97 7.12 19.64 33.19
CA THR A 97 7.19 21.11 33.26
C THR A 97 6.45 21.60 34.49
N ASP A 98 6.80 22.79 34.95
CA ASP A 98 6.09 23.42 36.06
C ASP A 98 4.64 23.75 35.68
N GLY A 99 3.72 23.29 36.52
CA GLY A 99 2.32 23.63 36.44
C GLY A 99 1.93 24.87 37.25
N PRO A 100 0.65 25.21 37.28
CA PRO A 100 0.13 26.24 38.18
C PRO A 100 0.44 25.88 39.64
N TYR A 101 0.84 26.87 40.40
CA TYR A 101 1.14 26.74 41.85
C TYR A 101 2.29 25.80 42.22
N GLY A 102 3.25 25.58 41.27
CA GLY A 102 4.40 24.71 41.53
C GLY A 102 4.10 23.23 41.48
N SER A 103 2.95 22.81 40.93
CA SER A 103 2.69 21.42 40.66
C SER A 103 3.48 20.95 39.43
N ASP A 104 4.00 19.72 39.49
CA ASP A 104 4.63 19.09 38.32
C ASP A 104 3.58 18.63 37.34
N ILE A 105 3.75 18.99 36.08
CA ILE A 105 2.99 18.44 34.95
C ILE A 105 3.87 17.45 34.22
N GLU A 106 3.50 16.17 34.26
CA GLU A 106 4.15 15.11 33.52
C GLU A 106 3.49 14.95 32.13
N ALA A 107 4.33 15.00 31.08
CA ALA A 107 3.90 14.70 29.71
C ALA A 107 4.19 13.23 29.34
N CYS A 108 5.31 12.69 29.80
CA CYS A 108 5.71 11.29 29.57
C CYS A 108 6.71 10.87 30.66
N ASN A 109 6.61 9.64 31.17
CA ASN A 109 7.47 9.14 32.23
C ASN A 109 8.74 8.40 31.74
N HIS A 110 9.12 8.60 30.48
CA HIS A 110 10.37 8.08 29.92
C HIS A 110 10.91 9.02 28.83
N PRO A 111 12.19 8.91 28.45
CA PRO A 111 12.79 9.66 27.36
C PRO A 111 12.02 9.49 26.04
N ILE A 112 11.67 10.59 25.39
CA ILE A 112 11.00 10.61 24.10
C ILE A 112 11.31 11.93 23.37
N MET A 113 11.59 11.85 22.06
CA MET A 113 11.93 13.03 21.25
C MET A 113 11.68 12.79 19.76
N PRO A 114 11.35 13.83 18.98
CA PRO A 114 11.37 13.75 17.52
C PRO A 114 12.82 13.68 17.03
N VAL A 115 13.10 12.81 16.06
CA VAL A 115 14.47 12.62 15.53
C VAL A 115 14.57 12.80 14.03
N LEU A 116 13.44 12.77 13.30
CA LEU A 116 13.44 12.90 11.85
C LEU A 116 12.08 13.43 11.36
N ARG A 117 12.10 14.43 10.49
CA ARG A 117 10.93 14.85 9.72
C ARG A 117 10.89 14.06 8.42
N LEU A 118 9.73 13.55 8.08
CA LEU A 118 9.50 12.79 6.86
C LEU A 118 8.51 13.54 5.99
N VAL A 119 8.89 13.78 4.74
CA VAL A 119 8.00 14.35 3.71
C VAL A 119 7.75 13.27 2.67
N ASN A 120 6.51 12.86 2.54
CA ASN A 120 6.14 11.82 1.58
C ASN A 120 6.15 12.41 0.17
N ILE A 121 7.06 11.93 -0.69
CA ILE A 121 7.27 12.47 -2.03
C ILE A 121 6.11 12.21 -3.01
N ASP A 122 5.22 11.25 -2.70
CA ASP A 122 4.05 10.92 -3.52
C ASP A 122 2.80 11.73 -3.13
N THR A 123 2.73 12.21 -1.88
CA THR A 123 1.53 12.86 -1.34
C THR A 123 1.78 14.23 -0.74
N GLY A 124 3.04 14.61 -0.48
CA GLY A 124 3.40 15.79 0.27
C GLY A 124 3.05 15.73 1.76
N ALA A 125 2.55 14.60 2.26
CA ALA A 125 2.17 14.45 3.66
C ALA A 125 3.41 14.41 4.57
N GLU A 126 3.37 15.17 5.67
CA GLU A 126 4.43 15.19 6.66
C GLU A 126 4.17 14.21 7.80
N LYS A 127 5.22 13.53 8.25
CA LYS A 127 5.24 12.68 9.43
C LYS A 127 6.48 12.95 10.28
N LEU A 128 6.43 12.58 11.56
CA LEU A 128 7.60 12.61 12.43
C LEU A 128 8.02 11.20 12.83
N GLN A 129 9.30 10.91 12.75
CA GLN A 129 9.87 9.78 13.42
C GLN A 129 10.24 10.18 14.85
N ILE A 130 9.68 9.47 15.81
CA ILE A 130 9.87 9.70 17.23
C ILE A 130 10.74 8.57 17.77
N ALA A 131 11.83 8.93 18.46
CA ALA A 131 12.60 8.02 19.26
C ALA A 131 12.10 8.06 20.70
N TYR A 132 11.93 6.90 21.33
CA TYR A 132 11.56 6.77 22.72
C TYR A 132 12.34 5.62 23.36
N ARG A 133 12.63 5.73 24.66
CA ARG A 133 13.41 4.73 25.36
C ARG A 133 12.53 3.88 26.26
N LYS A 134 12.62 2.55 26.09
CA LYS A 134 11.97 1.56 26.95
C LYS A 134 13.05 0.74 27.65
N GLY A 135 13.16 0.92 28.96
CA GLY A 135 14.31 0.38 29.69
C GLY A 135 15.64 0.98 29.21
N LYS A 136 16.56 0.15 28.74
CA LYS A 136 17.86 0.59 28.19
C LYS A 136 17.91 0.74 26.67
N GLN A 137 16.80 0.48 25.94
CA GLN A 137 16.80 0.44 24.49
C GLN A 137 15.96 1.57 23.89
N TRP A 138 16.58 2.31 22.99
CA TRP A 138 15.88 3.24 22.11
C TRP A 138 15.09 2.50 21.04
N ARG A 139 13.86 2.93 20.82
CA ARG A 139 12.94 2.46 19.77
C ARG A 139 12.48 3.65 18.95
N LYS A 140 12.08 3.39 17.72
CA LYS A 140 11.57 4.42 16.83
C LYS A 140 10.17 4.05 16.32
N VAL A 141 9.33 5.05 16.18
CA VAL A 141 8.00 4.96 15.56
C VAL A 141 7.79 6.16 14.65
N ILE A 142 7.14 5.95 13.51
CA ILE A 142 6.71 7.03 12.61
C ILE A 142 5.25 7.34 12.94
N ALA A 143 4.96 8.59 13.22
CA ALA A 143 3.63 9.07 13.54
C ALA A 143 3.18 10.19 12.58
N GLU A 144 1.92 10.16 12.20
CA GLU A 144 1.32 11.23 11.41
C GLU A 144 1.21 12.52 12.23
N LYS A 145 1.41 13.66 11.61
CA LYS A 145 1.25 14.97 12.26
C LYS A 145 -0.12 15.14 12.93
N GLY A 146 -1.17 14.62 12.29
CA GLY A 146 -2.53 14.65 12.84
C GLY A 146 -2.72 13.80 14.10
N VAL A 147 -1.88 12.78 14.32
CA VAL A 147 -1.84 12.00 15.58
C VAL A 147 -1.17 12.83 16.67
N LEU A 148 -0.04 13.44 16.36
CA LEU A 148 0.74 14.23 17.32
C LEU A 148 0.09 15.56 17.69
N ALA A 149 -0.82 16.07 16.86
CA ALA A 149 -1.56 17.31 17.11
C ALA A 149 -2.87 17.12 17.89
N SER A 150 -3.25 15.89 18.23
CA SER A 150 -4.55 15.59 18.86
C SER A 150 -4.40 14.77 20.13
N ALA A 151 -4.89 15.28 21.25
CA ALA A 151 -4.84 14.59 22.54
C ALA A 151 -5.59 13.24 22.53
N ASN A 152 -6.62 13.08 21.70
CA ASN A 152 -7.34 11.82 21.58
C ASN A 152 -6.60 10.81 20.70
N LYS A 153 -5.95 11.27 19.63
CA LYS A 153 -5.24 10.38 18.69
C LYS A 153 -3.86 9.97 19.19
N ILE A 154 -3.16 10.83 19.94
CA ILE A 154 -1.82 10.54 20.45
C ILE A 154 -1.80 9.31 21.37
N LEU A 155 -2.95 8.92 21.93
CA LEU A 155 -3.14 7.68 22.69
C LEU A 155 -2.79 6.41 21.88
N GLU A 156 -2.82 6.47 20.54
CA GLU A 156 -2.41 5.36 19.69
C GLU A 156 -0.93 4.99 19.89
N LEU A 157 -0.10 5.93 20.32
CA LEU A 157 1.31 5.66 20.64
C LEU A 157 1.48 4.70 21.83
N ALA A 158 0.47 4.55 22.69
CA ALA A 158 0.48 3.55 23.74
C ALA A 158 0.59 2.11 23.19
N ASN A 159 0.04 1.85 22.01
CA ASN A 159 0.09 0.53 21.37
C ASN A 159 1.53 0.09 21.02
N VAL A 160 2.43 1.04 20.78
CA VAL A 160 3.84 0.75 20.53
C VAL A 160 4.71 0.87 21.78
N GLY A 161 4.11 1.25 22.92
CA GLY A 161 4.76 1.27 24.25
C GLY A 161 5.21 2.63 24.73
N VAL A 162 4.79 3.73 24.10
CA VAL A 162 4.95 5.08 24.65
C VAL A 162 4.01 5.25 25.84
N ALA A 163 4.54 5.77 26.95
CA ALA A 163 3.74 6.04 28.13
C ALA A 163 2.94 7.33 27.94
N VAL A 164 1.71 7.15 27.50
CA VAL A 164 0.72 8.23 27.35
C VAL A 164 -0.63 7.77 27.89
N THR A 165 -1.27 8.63 28.65
CA THR A 165 -2.61 8.41 29.22
C THR A 165 -3.53 9.55 28.82
N SER A 166 -4.84 9.41 29.03
CA SER A 166 -5.80 10.49 28.79
C SER A 166 -5.49 11.78 29.56
N GLU A 167 -4.82 11.69 30.69
CA GLU A 167 -4.40 12.83 31.51
C GLU A 167 -3.16 13.51 30.94
N SER A 168 -2.12 12.73 30.54
CA SER A 168 -0.86 13.27 30.01
C SER A 168 -0.93 13.64 28.54
N ALA A 169 -1.89 13.13 27.77
CA ALA A 169 -1.99 13.29 26.31
C ALA A 169 -1.88 14.73 25.82
N LYS A 170 -2.61 15.67 26.42
CA LYS A 170 -2.57 17.10 26.06
C LYS A 170 -1.19 17.71 26.29
N HIS A 171 -0.46 17.25 27.30
CA HIS A 171 0.87 17.73 27.63
C HIS A 171 1.92 17.16 26.70
N LEU A 172 1.77 15.89 26.31
CA LEU A 172 2.66 15.25 25.33
C LEU A 172 2.48 15.88 23.93
N VAL A 173 1.25 16.21 23.52
CA VAL A 173 0.97 16.99 22.29
C VAL A 173 1.70 18.34 22.34
N GLN A 174 1.57 19.06 23.46
CA GLN A 174 2.22 20.36 23.60
C GLN A 174 3.75 20.26 23.62
N TYR A 175 4.30 19.22 24.25
CA TYR A 175 5.73 18.94 24.23
C TYR A 175 6.26 18.74 22.80
N PHE A 176 5.63 17.89 21.99
CA PHE A 176 6.04 17.67 20.61
C PHE A 176 5.94 18.95 19.77
N TYR A 177 4.86 19.69 19.94
CA TYR A 177 4.70 20.97 19.25
C TYR A 177 5.81 21.97 19.61
N ASP A 178 6.11 22.12 20.90
CA ASP A 178 7.16 23.04 21.38
C ASP A 178 8.54 22.61 20.85
N LEU A 179 8.88 21.31 20.95
CA LEU A 179 10.16 20.79 20.48
C LEU A 179 10.36 20.95 18.98
N GLU A 180 9.36 20.59 18.20
CA GLU A 180 9.44 20.73 16.74
C GLU A 180 9.60 22.20 16.32
N SER A 181 8.83 23.09 16.95
CA SER A 181 8.89 24.53 16.64
C SER A 181 10.24 25.14 17.00
N LEU A 182 10.84 24.74 18.13
CA LEU A 182 12.14 25.25 18.58
C LEU A 182 13.32 24.69 17.78
N ASN A 183 13.17 23.51 17.19
CA ASN A 183 14.26 22.79 16.55
C ASN A 183 13.99 22.45 15.09
N TYR A 184 13.12 23.21 14.41
CA TYR A 184 12.71 22.91 13.05
C TYR A 184 13.88 22.69 12.08
N GLU A 185 14.95 23.50 12.20
CA GLU A 185 16.15 23.37 11.36
C GLU A 185 17.16 22.31 11.88
N ARG A 186 17.06 21.92 13.15
CA ARG A 186 17.96 20.92 13.74
C ARG A 186 17.48 19.49 13.48
N ILE A 187 16.17 19.29 13.47
CA ILE A 187 15.59 17.97 13.17
C ILE A 187 15.75 17.73 11.67
N PRO A 188 16.55 16.73 11.26
CA PRO A 188 16.79 16.47 9.85
C PRO A 188 15.50 16.12 9.13
N GLU A 189 15.45 16.40 7.82
CA GLU A 189 14.36 16.05 6.93
C GLU A 189 14.82 14.98 5.94
N LYS A 190 13.96 13.99 5.65
CA LYS A 190 14.18 12.98 4.61
C LYS A 190 12.91 12.73 3.82
N ASN A 191 13.12 12.37 2.57
CA ASN A 191 12.06 11.90 1.71
C ASN A 191 11.52 10.56 2.21
N SER A 192 10.20 10.38 2.12
CA SER A 192 9.54 9.13 2.48
C SER A 192 8.53 8.69 1.43
N VAL A 193 8.12 7.43 1.52
CA VAL A 193 7.15 6.83 0.62
C VAL A 193 6.35 5.74 1.33
N SER A 194 5.08 5.59 0.95
CA SER A 194 4.20 4.56 1.51
C SER A 194 3.97 3.37 0.58
N ARG A 195 4.53 3.36 -0.62
CA ARG A 195 4.33 2.35 -1.67
C ARG A 195 5.58 2.10 -2.51
N LEU A 196 5.53 1.10 -3.35
CA LEU A 196 6.54 0.77 -4.34
C LEU A 196 6.20 1.37 -5.72
N GLY A 197 7.11 1.25 -6.68
CA GLY A 197 6.91 1.60 -8.08
C GLY A 197 7.26 3.03 -8.45
N TRP A 198 6.81 3.48 -9.62
CA TRP A 198 7.09 4.80 -10.16
C TRP A 198 6.50 5.91 -9.31
N ILE A 199 7.30 6.92 -9.01
CA ILE A 199 6.93 8.17 -8.34
C ILE A 199 7.18 9.29 -9.35
N GLU A 200 6.17 10.11 -9.61
CA GLU A 200 6.27 11.20 -10.58
C GLU A 200 7.42 12.14 -10.22
N ASP A 201 8.26 12.44 -11.22
CA ASP A 201 9.42 13.34 -11.16
C ASP A 201 10.54 12.94 -10.16
N GLU A 202 10.33 11.91 -9.32
CA GLU A 202 11.26 11.53 -8.26
C GLU A 202 11.98 10.20 -8.49
N GLY A 203 11.49 9.38 -9.43
CA GLY A 203 12.11 8.11 -9.79
C GLY A 203 11.31 6.87 -9.40
N PHE A 204 11.95 5.85 -8.87
CA PHE A 204 11.35 4.55 -8.61
C PHE A 204 11.59 4.07 -7.17
N SER A 205 10.53 3.86 -6.41
CA SER A 205 10.59 3.29 -5.04
C SER A 205 10.81 1.76 -5.11
N PRO A 206 11.77 1.20 -4.35
CA PRO A 206 12.56 1.81 -3.27
C PRO A 206 13.98 2.26 -3.69
N TYR A 207 14.23 2.57 -4.96
CA TYR A 207 15.58 2.79 -5.49
C TYR A 207 16.05 4.25 -5.42
N VAL A 208 15.18 5.18 -5.03
CA VAL A 208 15.57 6.56 -4.70
C VAL A 208 16.47 6.54 -3.45
N GLU A 209 17.57 7.30 -3.49
CA GLU A 209 18.51 7.35 -2.37
C GLU A 209 17.86 7.94 -1.11
N GLU A 210 18.28 7.44 0.04
CA GLU A 210 17.81 7.88 1.38
C GLU A 210 16.30 7.83 1.63
N LEU A 211 15.53 7.13 0.77
CA LEU A 211 14.09 7.02 0.89
C LEU A 211 13.69 6.18 2.11
N VAL A 212 12.83 6.75 2.96
CA VAL A 212 12.32 6.09 4.17
C VAL A 212 10.92 5.55 3.91
N PHE A 213 10.67 4.29 4.29
CA PHE A 213 9.31 3.74 4.24
C PHE A 213 8.49 4.28 5.42
N ASP A 214 7.40 4.98 5.12
CA ASP A 214 6.49 5.61 6.07
C ASP A 214 5.06 5.05 6.02
N GLY A 215 4.84 3.97 5.24
CA GLY A 215 3.54 3.32 5.05
C GLY A 215 3.08 2.47 6.23
N ASP A 216 1.95 1.77 6.03
CA ASP A 216 1.38 0.85 7.01
C ASP A 216 2.43 -0.21 7.43
N ALA A 217 2.58 -0.41 8.74
CA ALA A 217 3.55 -1.33 9.31
C ALA A 217 3.38 -2.78 8.79
N ASN A 218 2.16 -3.17 8.40
CA ASN A 218 1.88 -4.48 7.82
C ASN A 218 2.58 -4.69 6.47
N PHE A 219 2.84 -3.62 5.72
CA PHE A 219 3.58 -3.67 4.45
C PHE A 219 5.09 -3.52 4.61
N ARG A 220 5.60 -3.26 5.80
CA ARG A 220 7.04 -3.09 6.03
C ARG A 220 7.85 -4.30 5.58
N THR A 221 7.43 -5.50 5.95
CA THR A 221 8.10 -6.75 5.56
C THR A 221 8.11 -6.94 4.05
N PHE A 222 7.03 -6.53 3.37
CA PHE A 222 6.92 -6.57 1.93
C PHE A 222 7.88 -5.54 1.28
N PHE A 223 7.88 -4.31 1.76
CA PHE A 223 8.81 -3.26 1.30
C PHE A 223 10.27 -3.69 1.46
N GLU A 224 10.65 -4.17 2.64
CA GLU A 224 12.01 -4.62 2.96
C GLU A 224 12.43 -5.88 2.20
N SER A 225 11.49 -6.62 1.61
CA SER A 225 11.78 -7.77 0.76
C SER A 225 12.41 -7.37 -0.58
N VAL A 226 12.16 -6.13 -1.05
CA VAL A 226 12.68 -5.59 -2.31
C VAL A 226 14.12 -5.12 -2.10
N LYS A 227 15.03 -6.08 -2.11
CA LYS A 227 16.47 -5.85 -1.90
C LYS A 227 17.32 -6.83 -2.67
N LYS A 228 18.59 -6.48 -2.89
CA LYS A 228 19.58 -7.39 -3.47
C LYS A 228 20.08 -8.40 -2.44
N ARG A 229 20.23 -9.66 -2.84
CA ARG A 229 20.89 -10.69 -2.05
C ARG A 229 21.63 -11.68 -2.96
N GLY A 230 22.81 -12.12 -2.52
CA GLY A 230 23.60 -13.14 -3.20
C GLY A 230 24.42 -12.57 -4.38
N SER A 231 24.46 -13.30 -5.50
CA SER A 231 25.24 -12.99 -6.68
C SER A 231 24.35 -12.83 -7.91
N MET A 232 24.49 -11.68 -8.61
CA MET A 232 23.85 -11.45 -9.90
C MET A 232 24.32 -12.45 -10.96
N GLU A 233 25.59 -12.80 -10.96
CA GLU A 233 26.17 -13.74 -11.94
C GLU A 233 25.56 -15.13 -11.81
N LYS A 234 25.39 -15.64 -10.58
CA LYS A 234 24.73 -16.94 -10.35
C LYS A 234 23.28 -16.91 -10.78
N TRP A 235 22.56 -15.83 -10.49
CA TRP A 235 21.18 -15.65 -10.94
C TRP A 235 21.10 -15.61 -12.48
N LEU A 236 21.96 -14.82 -13.13
CA LEU A 236 22.02 -14.71 -14.60
C LEU A 236 22.38 -16.04 -15.26
N GLY A 237 23.36 -16.79 -14.73
CA GLY A 237 23.74 -18.09 -15.26
C GLY A 237 22.56 -19.06 -15.27
N MET A 238 21.82 -19.15 -14.17
CA MET A 238 20.60 -19.95 -14.09
C MET A 238 19.52 -19.42 -15.05
N ALA A 239 19.23 -18.12 -15.02
CA ALA A 239 18.19 -17.51 -15.84
C ALA A 239 18.45 -17.70 -17.36
N ARG A 240 19.66 -17.49 -17.83
CA ARG A 240 20.07 -17.76 -19.23
C ARG A 240 19.87 -19.23 -19.59
N GLY A 241 20.28 -20.15 -18.70
CA GLY A 241 20.12 -21.60 -18.94
C GLY A 241 18.67 -22.02 -19.13
N ILE A 242 17.74 -21.55 -18.29
CA ILE A 242 16.32 -21.87 -18.41
C ILE A 242 15.65 -21.16 -19.59
N ARG A 243 16.03 -19.90 -19.90
CA ARG A 243 15.50 -19.14 -21.04
C ARG A 243 15.82 -19.80 -22.39
N GLN A 244 16.97 -20.43 -22.52
CA GLN A 244 17.32 -21.19 -23.73
C GLN A 244 16.43 -22.38 -23.98
N LYS A 245 15.94 -23.03 -22.92
CA LYS A 245 15.22 -24.29 -22.98
C LYS A 245 13.70 -24.16 -22.93
N SER A 246 13.18 -23.09 -22.29
CA SER A 246 11.76 -22.94 -21.99
C SER A 246 11.20 -21.60 -22.45
N VAL A 247 10.19 -21.63 -23.31
CA VAL A 247 9.35 -20.47 -23.67
C VAL A 247 8.62 -19.97 -22.42
N PHE A 248 8.11 -20.87 -21.59
CA PHE A 248 7.43 -20.52 -20.35
C PHE A 248 8.32 -19.69 -19.41
N ALA A 249 9.59 -20.07 -19.25
CA ALA A 249 10.54 -19.31 -18.44
C ALA A 249 10.78 -17.89 -18.99
N ARG A 250 10.81 -17.74 -20.33
CA ARG A 250 10.92 -16.41 -20.98
C ARG A 250 9.68 -15.57 -20.73
N VAL A 251 8.48 -16.13 -20.90
CA VAL A 251 7.21 -15.41 -20.65
C VAL A 251 7.07 -15.00 -19.18
N ILE A 252 7.40 -15.89 -18.23
CA ILE A 252 7.34 -15.60 -16.79
C ILE A 252 8.28 -14.45 -16.40
N LEU A 253 9.55 -14.52 -16.85
CA LEU A 253 10.52 -13.46 -16.58
C LEU A 253 10.12 -12.14 -17.26
N ALA A 254 9.72 -12.20 -18.53
CA ALA A 254 9.27 -11.05 -19.29
C ALA A 254 8.07 -10.37 -18.64
N SER A 255 7.11 -11.14 -18.13
CA SER A 255 5.92 -10.63 -17.42
C SER A 255 6.29 -9.89 -16.13
N ALA A 256 7.31 -10.39 -15.41
CA ALA A 256 7.84 -9.70 -14.24
C ALA A 256 8.44 -8.33 -14.58
N PHE A 257 9.20 -8.23 -15.67
CA PHE A 257 9.75 -6.96 -16.17
C PHE A 257 8.67 -6.06 -16.79
N ALA A 258 7.70 -6.63 -17.50
CA ALA A 258 6.61 -5.88 -18.14
C ALA A 258 5.79 -5.05 -17.15
N SER A 259 5.71 -5.49 -15.89
CA SER A 259 4.96 -4.80 -14.84
C SER A 259 5.33 -3.32 -14.72
N VAL A 260 6.61 -2.98 -14.75
CA VAL A 260 7.07 -1.58 -14.62
C VAL A 260 6.88 -0.74 -15.88
N LEU A 261 6.54 -1.37 -17.00
CA LEU A 261 6.26 -0.69 -18.26
C LEU A 261 4.76 -0.34 -18.42
N VAL A 262 3.87 -0.93 -17.63
CA VAL A 262 2.40 -0.74 -17.77
C VAL A 262 2.04 0.73 -17.68
N LYS A 263 2.43 1.42 -16.61
CA LYS A 263 2.10 2.85 -16.40
C LYS A 263 2.78 3.76 -17.45
N PRO A 264 4.11 3.69 -17.66
CA PRO A 264 4.78 4.58 -18.60
C PRO A 264 4.31 4.45 -20.05
N LEU A 265 3.92 3.25 -20.48
CA LEU A 265 3.45 3.00 -21.85
C LEU A 265 1.94 3.12 -22.01
N GLY A 266 1.20 3.56 -20.99
CA GLY A 266 -0.24 3.73 -21.05
C GLY A 266 -1.02 2.41 -21.17
N GLY A 267 -0.42 1.31 -20.72
CA GLY A 267 -1.07 0.00 -20.70
C GLY A 267 -2.07 -0.16 -19.56
N LEU A 268 -2.82 -1.24 -19.59
CA LEU A 268 -3.74 -1.64 -18.53
C LEU A 268 -3.12 -2.77 -17.69
N PRO A 269 -3.45 -2.88 -16.39
CA PRO A 269 -3.07 -4.05 -15.61
C PRO A 269 -3.59 -5.32 -16.25
N PHE A 270 -2.79 -6.38 -16.20
CA PHE A 270 -3.12 -7.66 -16.80
C PHE A 270 -2.64 -8.82 -15.95
N PHE A 271 -3.26 -9.98 -16.15
CA PHE A 271 -2.89 -11.20 -15.47
C PHE A 271 -2.03 -12.11 -16.34
N VAL A 272 -1.09 -12.81 -15.68
CA VAL A 272 -0.43 -14.00 -16.23
C VAL A 272 -0.65 -15.13 -15.26
N HIS A 273 -1.40 -16.14 -15.68
CA HIS A 273 -1.83 -17.24 -14.84
C HIS A 273 -1.20 -18.57 -15.25
N LEU A 274 -0.50 -19.20 -14.33
CA LEU A 274 0.10 -20.52 -14.51
C LEU A 274 -0.86 -21.57 -13.93
N TRP A 275 -1.39 -22.45 -14.76
CA TRP A 275 -2.33 -23.46 -14.29
C TRP A 275 -1.98 -24.86 -14.79
N GLY A 276 -2.46 -25.89 -14.10
CA GLY A 276 -2.23 -27.29 -14.44
C GLY A 276 -2.02 -28.16 -13.20
N GLY A 277 -1.65 -29.41 -13.44
CA GLY A 277 -1.49 -30.42 -12.39
C GLY A 277 -0.49 -30.05 -11.29
N THR A 278 -0.58 -30.76 -10.19
CA THR A 278 0.36 -30.65 -9.08
C THR A 278 1.79 -31.01 -9.55
N GLU A 279 2.81 -30.41 -8.95
CA GLU A 279 4.24 -30.64 -9.26
C GLU A 279 4.72 -30.18 -10.65
N SER A 280 3.93 -29.42 -11.42
CA SER A 280 4.35 -28.84 -12.70
C SER A 280 5.38 -27.70 -12.58
N GLY A 281 5.67 -27.22 -11.35
CA GLY A 281 6.65 -26.17 -11.11
C GLY A 281 6.09 -24.74 -11.08
N LYS A 282 4.76 -24.57 -11.00
CA LYS A 282 4.07 -23.25 -10.99
C LYS A 282 4.59 -22.32 -9.90
N THR A 283 4.63 -22.78 -8.65
CA THR A 283 5.17 -21.99 -7.52
C THR A 283 6.64 -21.58 -7.76
N VAL A 284 7.45 -22.48 -8.36
CA VAL A 284 8.84 -22.14 -8.74
C VAL A 284 8.87 -21.08 -9.83
N GLY A 285 7.91 -21.10 -10.78
CA GLY A 285 7.73 -20.04 -11.77
C GLY A 285 7.42 -18.68 -11.13
N LEU A 286 6.52 -18.65 -10.12
CA LEU A 286 6.26 -17.44 -9.34
C LEU A 286 7.48 -16.99 -8.54
N MET A 287 8.26 -17.92 -7.96
CA MET A 287 9.51 -17.60 -7.28
C MET A 287 10.55 -17.00 -8.25
N LEU A 288 10.62 -17.52 -9.47
CA LEU A 288 11.49 -16.98 -10.51
C LEU A 288 11.11 -15.55 -10.87
N ALA A 289 9.82 -15.26 -11.08
CA ALA A 289 9.32 -13.91 -11.34
C ALA A 289 9.61 -12.95 -10.17
N ALA A 290 9.35 -13.38 -8.92
CA ALA A 290 9.63 -12.58 -7.72
C ALA A 290 11.11 -12.26 -7.56
N SER A 291 12.00 -13.21 -7.90
CA SER A 291 13.44 -13.06 -7.73
C SER A 291 14.05 -11.97 -8.60
N VAL A 292 13.37 -11.54 -9.66
CA VAL A 292 13.76 -10.36 -10.47
C VAL A 292 13.88 -9.12 -9.57
N TRP A 293 12.94 -8.98 -8.61
CA TRP A 293 12.74 -7.77 -7.82
C TRP A 293 13.11 -7.93 -6.34
N ALA A 294 12.84 -9.09 -5.74
CA ALA A 294 12.71 -9.23 -4.29
C ALA A 294 12.99 -10.64 -3.79
N ASN A 295 12.91 -10.81 -2.47
CA ASN A 295 12.93 -12.13 -1.83
C ASN A 295 11.74 -12.98 -2.27
N PRO A 296 11.96 -14.11 -2.98
CA PRO A 296 10.90 -14.93 -3.57
C PRO A 296 10.20 -15.88 -2.59
N GLU A 297 10.38 -15.70 -1.29
CA GLU A 297 9.71 -16.54 -0.29
C GLU A 297 8.24 -16.13 -0.11
N ILE A 298 7.38 -17.13 0.11
CA ILE A 298 5.97 -16.89 0.48
C ILE A 298 5.91 -16.17 1.83
N GLY A 299 5.05 -15.16 1.91
CA GLY A 299 4.96 -14.25 3.07
C GLY A 299 6.00 -13.11 3.04
N ARG A 300 6.84 -13.02 1.98
CA ARG A 300 7.74 -11.89 1.71
C ARG A 300 7.23 -11.10 0.51
N PHE A 301 7.64 -11.46 -0.70
CA PHE A 301 7.16 -10.80 -1.92
C PHE A 301 6.02 -11.59 -2.60
N ILE A 302 5.94 -12.89 -2.38
CA ILE A 302 4.84 -13.75 -2.83
C ILE A 302 3.81 -13.86 -1.70
N HIS A 303 2.54 -13.60 -2.02
CA HIS A 303 1.42 -13.77 -1.11
C HIS A 303 0.49 -14.89 -1.61
N THR A 304 -0.36 -15.40 -0.74
CA THR A 304 -1.43 -16.31 -1.14
C THR A 304 -2.67 -15.51 -1.54
N PHE A 305 -3.47 -16.05 -2.45
CA PHE A 305 -4.73 -15.43 -2.85
C PHE A 305 -5.77 -15.38 -1.71
N ASN A 306 -5.53 -16.11 -0.62
CA ASN A 306 -6.41 -16.19 0.55
C ASN A 306 -6.38 -14.90 1.38
N SER A 307 -6.93 -13.85 0.79
CA SER A 307 -7.08 -12.54 1.43
C SER A 307 -8.42 -11.90 1.05
N THR A 308 -8.88 -10.91 1.80
CA THR A 308 -10.10 -10.18 1.45
C THR A 308 -9.90 -9.34 0.19
N ALA A 309 -10.99 -9.01 -0.53
CA ALA A 309 -10.94 -8.11 -1.70
C ALA A 309 -10.25 -6.77 -1.37
N VAL A 310 -10.52 -6.21 -0.17
CA VAL A 310 -9.86 -4.98 0.32
C VAL A 310 -8.36 -5.20 0.55
N GLY A 311 -7.96 -6.38 1.05
CA GLY A 311 -6.56 -6.73 1.23
C GLY A 311 -5.82 -6.78 -0.11
N ARG A 312 -6.41 -7.43 -1.12
CA ARG A 312 -5.84 -7.50 -2.48
C ARG A 312 -5.74 -6.12 -3.14
N GLU A 313 -6.77 -5.29 -3.02
CA GLU A 313 -6.77 -3.90 -3.48
C GLU A 313 -5.61 -3.08 -2.85
N LYS A 314 -5.46 -3.18 -1.52
CA LYS A 314 -4.36 -2.51 -0.81
C LYS A 314 -2.98 -3.04 -1.24
N SER A 315 -2.85 -4.35 -1.44
CA SER A 315 -1.59 -4.95 -1.92
C SER A 315 -1.26 -4.51 -3.34
N ALA A 316 -2.24 -4.47 -4.25
CA ALA A 316 -2.06 -3.97 -5.62
C ALA A 316 -1.61 -2.50 -5.63
N ALA A 317 -2.28 -1.64 -4.86
CA ALA A 317 -1.92 -0.24 -4.72
C ALA A 317 -0.53 -0.04 -4.09
N PHE A 318 -0.16 -0.91 -3.14
CA PHE A 318 1.14 -0.88 -2.49
C PHE A 318 2.27 -1.25 -3.46
N VAL A 319 2.16 -2.36 -4.20
CA VAL A 319 3.21 -2.72 -5.19
C VAL A 319 3.20 -1.78 -6.38
N ASN A 320 2.07 -1.19 -6.69
CA ASN A 320 1.81 -0.18 -7.72
C ASN A 320 2.29 -0.57 -9.12
N SER A 321 3.58 -0.45 -9.41
CA SER A 321 4.19 -0.77 -10.71
C SER A 321 4.97 -2.09 -10.70
N LEU A 322 5.33 -2.63 -9.53
CA LEU A 322 5.96 -3.94 -9.46
C LEU A 322 4.92 -5.06 -9.63
N PRO A 323 5.33 -6.27 -10.02
CA PRO A 323 4.38 -7.37 -10.17
C PRO A 323 3.73 -7.75 -8.83
N LEU A 324 2.40 -7.90 -8.85
CA LEU A 324 1.67 -8.51 -7.75
C LEU A 324 1.67 -10.03 -7.95
N ILE A 325 2.26 -10.78 -7.02
CA ILE A 325 2.42 -12.23 -7.15
C ILE A 325 1.58 -12.94 -6.09
N LEU A 326 0.60 -13.73 -6.56
CA LEU A 326 -0.37 -14.41 -5.72
C LEU A 326 -0.40 -15.92 -6.06
N ASP A 327 -0.03 -16.75 -5.10
CA ASP A 327 -0.03 -18.21 -5.23
C ASP A 327 -1.36 -18.83 -4.76
N GLU A 328 -1.71 -20.02 -5.29
CA GLU A 328 -2.86 -20.84 -4.88
C GLU A 328 -4.25 -20.20 -5.06
N LEU A 329 -4.61 -19.94 -6.31
CA LEU A 329 -5.90 -19.35 -6.69
C LEU A 329 -7.12 -20.22 -6.36
N GLN A 330 -7.00 -21.55 -6.31
CA GLN A 330 -8.09 -22.49 -6.09
C GLN A 330 -8.78 -22.40 -4.72
N ILE A 331 -8.23 -21.60 -3.79
CA ILE A 331 -8.82 -21.41 -2.46
C ILE A 331 -10.14 -20.61 -2.51
N VAL A 332 -10.43 -19.94 -3.63
CA VAL A 332 -11.66 -19.14 -3.78
C VAL A 332 -12.86 -20.04 -4.06
N LYS A 333 -13.80 -20.09 -3.11
CA LYS A 333 -15.01 -20.94 -3.19
C LYS A 333 -16.11 -20.40 -4.11
N ASP A 334 -16.18 -19.09 -4.35
CA ASP A 334 -17.22 -18.45 -5.16
C ASP A 334 -16.64 -17.85 -6.44
N LYS A 335 -16.94 -18.46 -7.60
CA LYS A 335 -16.51 -18.00 -8.91
C LYS A 335 -17.00 -16.59 -9.27
N ARG A 336 -18.19 -16.18 -8.80
CA ARG A 336 -18.76 -14.87 -9.13
C ARG A 336 -18.04 -13.72 -8.38
N GLU A 337 -17.64 -13.97 -7.13
CA GLU A 337 -16.82 -13.01 -6.39
C GLU A 337 -15.43 -12.91 -7.02
N PHE A 338 -14.91 -14.01 -7.49
CA PHE A 338 -13.61 -14.07 -8.13
C PHE A 338 -13.55 -13.27 -9.44
N ASP A 339 -14.55 -13.42 -10.33
CA ASP A 339 -14.62 -12.60 -11.55
C ASP A 339 -14.65 -11.10 -11.24
N LYS A 340 -15.33 -10.68 -10.16
CA LYS A 340 -15.33 -9.28 -9.71
C LYS A 340 -13.94 -8.82 -9.25
N ASP A 341 -13.19 -9.68 -8.58
CA ASP A 341 -11.83 -9.37 -8.15
C ASP A 341 -10.87 -9.21 -9.34
N ILE A 342 -10.98 -10.09 -10.35
CA ILE A 342 -10.22 -9.96 -11.59
C ILE A 342 -10.53 -8.63 -12.28
N TYR A 343 -11.83 -8.29 -12.39
CA TYR A 343 -12.22 -7.02 -12.97
C TYR A 343 -11.60 -5.84 -12.21
N MET A 344 -11.77 -5.80 -10.90
CA MET A 344 -11.22 -4.73 -10.05
C MET A 344 -9.70 -4.61 -10.21
N LEU A 345 -8.98 -5.73 -10.08
CA LEU A 345 -7.53 -5.73 -10.17
C LEU A 345 -7.03 -5.32 -11.56
N SER A 346 -7.76 -5.70 -12.62
CA SER A 346 -7.39 -5.37 -14.00
C SER A 346 -7.88 -3.99 -14.48
N GLU A 347 -8.69 -3.27 -13.69
CA GLU A 347 -9.05 -1.88 -13.96
C GLU A 347 -8.00 -0.88 -13.48
N GLY A 348 -7.13 -1.29 -12.55
CA GLY A 348 -6.06 -0.45 -12.04
C GLY A 348 -6.50 0.63 -11.05
N ALA A 349 -7.76 0.58 -10.59
CA ALA A 349 -8.31 1.51 -9.62
C ALA A 349 -9.20 0.79 -8.60
N GLY A 350 -9.02 1.14 -7.33
CA GLY A 350 -9.82 0.60 -6.25
C GLY A 350 -11.16 1.31 -6.07
N ARG A 351 -11.90 0.92 -5.05
CA ARG A 351 -13.18 1.54 -4.73
C ARG A 351 -12.98 2.88 -4.03
N THR A 352 -13.71 3.88 -4.48
CA THR A 352 -13.83 5.16 -3.78
C THR A 352 -14.52 4.97 -2.43
N ARG A 353 -13.95 5.51 -1.36
CA ARG A 353 -14.49 5.43 0.01
C ARG A 353 -14.70 6.81 0.60
N GLY A 354 -15.78 7.00 1.35
CA GLY A 354 -16.00 8.21 2.12
C GLY A 354 -15.15 8.21 3.40
N THR A 355 -14.66 9.37 3.79
CA THR A 355 -13.98 9.57 5.08
C THR A 355 -14.99 9.77 6.19
N LYS A 356 -14.61 9.46 7.43
CA LYS A 356 -15.45 9.74 8.62
C LYS A 356 -15.74 11.24 8.82
N SER A 357 -14.93 12.10 8.22
CA SER A 357 -15.05 13.57 8.27
C SER A 357 -15.91 14.17 7.15
N GLY A 358 -16.56 13.34 6.31
CA GLY A 358 -17.47 13.81 5.25
C GLY A 358 -16.78 14.10 3.90
N GLY A 359 -15.49 13.74 3.74
CA GLY A 359 -14.76 13.80 2.47
C GLY A 359 -14.72 12.45 1.74
N VAL A 360 -13.89 12.37 0.71
CA VAL A 360 -13.62 11.17 -0.06
C VAL A 360 -12.14 10.82 0.07
N ASP A 361 -11.82 9.56 0.39
CA ASP A 361 -10.45 9.07 0.41
C ASP A 361 -9.87 9.05 -1.02
N LYS A 362 -8.58 9.31 -1.15
CA LYS A 362 -7.87 9.15 -2.43
C LYS A 362 -8.07 7.71 -2.91
N THR A 363 -8.64 7.54 -4.10
CA THR A 363 -8.84 6.23 -4.70
C THR A 363 -7.48 5.58 -4.94
N PRO A 364 -7.21 4.38 -4.39
CA PRO A 364 -5.97 3.69 -4.65
C PRO A 364 -5.88 3.26 -6.11
N THR A 365 -4.70 3.41 -6.71
CA THR A 365 -4.45 3.07 -8.12
C THR A 365 -3.19 2.22 -8.26
N TRP A 366 -3.15 1.39 -9.32
CA TRP A 366 -2.01 0.56 -9.67
C TRP A 366 -1.98 0.34 -11.19
N ALA A 367 -0.79 0.02 -11.71
CA ALA A 367 -0.57 -0.30 -13.11
C ALA A 367 0.54 -1.36 -13.20
N ASN A 368 0.16 -2.64 -13.10
CA ASN A 368 1.10 -3.73 -12.96
C ASN A 368 0.66 -5.01 -13.67
N CYS A 369 1.57 -5.96 -13.75
CA CYS A 369 1.28 -7.35 -14.07
C CYS A 369 0.94 -8.11 -12.78
N ILE A 370 -0.09 -8.93 -12.83
CA ILE A 370 -0.52 -9.79 -11.72
C ILE A 370 -0.22 -11.24 -12.12
N LEU A 371 0.80 -11.82 -11.44
CA LEU A 371 1.17 -13.22 -11.68
C LEU A 371 0.49 -14.12 -10.66
N THR A 372 -0.16 -15.17 -11.15
CA THR A 372 -0.92 -16.08 -10.29
C THR A 372 -0.66 -17.55 -10.68
N SER A 373 -0.93 -18.46 -9.75
CA SER A 373 -0.91 -19.89 -10.02
C SER A 373 -2.19 -20.59 -9.54
N GLY A 374 -2.53 -21.72 -10.14
CA GLY A 374 -3.67 -22.55 -9.77
C GLY A 374 -3.66 -23.94 -10.41
N GLU A 375 -4.62 -24.77 -10.03
CA GLU A 375 -4.81 -26.09 -10.68
C GLU A 375 -5.72 -26.00 -11.90
N MET A 376 -6.53 -24.95 -11.97
CA MET A 376 -7.52 -24.74 -13.04
C MET A 376 -7.30 -23.38 -13.70
N PRO A 377 -7.77 -23.21 -14.95
CA PRO A 377 -7.78 -21.89 -15.58
C PRO A 377 -8.62 -20.90 -14.77
N ILE A 378 -8.22 -19.64 -14.79
CA ILE A 378 -8.98 -18.54 -14.15
C ILE A 378 -10.34 -18.38 -14.84
N THR A 379 -10.32 -18.42 -16.16
CA THR A 379 -11.51 -18.18 -16.98
C THR A 379 -12.27 -19.48 -17.18
N GLY A 380 -13.56 -19.44 -16.86
CA GLY A 380 -14.49 -20.53 -17.16
C GLY A 380 -15.47 -20.18 -18.29
N ALA A 381 -16.31 -21.12 -18.68
CA ALA A 381 -17.31 -20.93 -19.73
C ALA A 381 -18.23 -19.71 -19.47
N GLY A 382 -18.59 -19.45 -18.20
CA GLY A 382 -19.44 -18.33 -17.80
C GLY A 382 -18.71 -17.02 -17.48
N SER A 383 -17.37 -16.96 -17.59
CA SER A 383 -16.62 -15.74 -17.29
C SER A 383 -16.91 -14.65 -18.31
N GLY A 384 -17.13 -13.41 -17.85
CA GLY A 384 -17.38 -12.26 -18.72
C GLY A 384 -16.20 -11.98 -19.66
N GLY A 385 -16.48 -11.63 -20.92
CA GLY A 385 -15.45 -11.36 -21.94
C GLY A 385 -14.43 -10.29 -21.52
N GLY A 386 -14.84 -9.35 -20.68
CA GLY A 386 -13.95 -8.32 -20.16
C GLY A 386 -12.88 -8.84 -19.20
N ALA A 387 -13.14 -9.90 -18.40
CA ALA A 387 -12.14 -10.56 -17.57
C ALA A 387 -11.20 -11.39 -18.44
N VAL A 388 -11.76 -12.20 -19.36
CA VAL A 388 -10.99 -13.07 -20.27
C VAL A 388 -9.97 -12.28 -21.08
N ASN A 389 -10.34 -11.07 -21.52
CA ASN A 389 -9.48 -10.19 -22.32
C ASN A 389 -8.21 -9.69 -21.65
N ARG A 390 -8.10 -9.82 -20.33
CA ARG A 390 -7.00 -9.24 -19.54
C ARG A 390 -6.09 -10.30 -18.92
N ILE A 391 -6.26 -11.57 -19.36
CA ILE A 391 -5.55 -12.70 -18.79
C ILE A 391 -4.81 -13.45 -19.88
N ILE A 392 -3.51 -13.63 -19.70
CA ILE A 392 -2.69 -14.57 -20.45
C ILE A 392 -2.63 -15.84 -19.61
N GLU A 393 -3.22 -16.93 -20.11
CA GLU A 393 -3.26 -18.22 -19.43
C GLU A 393 -2.21 -19.17 -19.98
N ILE A 394 -1.40 -19.73 -19.10
CA ILE A 394 -0.32 -20.66 -19.43
C ILE A 394 -0.66 -22.02 -18.82
N GLU A 395 -1.03 -22.97 -19.66
CA GLU A 395 -1.27 -24.36 -19.23
C GLU A 395 0.07 -25.10 -19.05
N CYS A 396 0.34 -25.51 -17.84
CA CYS A 396 1.56 -26.24 -17.47
C CYS A 396 1.31 -27.75 -17.59
N ARG A 397 1.19 -28.26 -18.84
CA ARG A 397 0.99 -29.71 -19.12
C ARG A 397 2.19 -30.56 -18.73
N GLU A 398 3.38 -29.97 -18.84
CA GLU A 398 4.66 -30.57 -18.47
C GLU A 398 5.34 -29.72 -17.40
N LYS A 399 6.46 -30.23 -16.87
CA LYS A 399 7.27 -29.46 -15.92
C LYS A 399 7.82 -28.19 -16.60
N LEU A 400 7.59 -27.03 -16.00
CA LEU A 400 8.08 -25.74 -16.48
C LEU A 400 9.61 -25.68 -16.58
N PHE A 401 10.30 -26.46 -15.76
CA PHE A 401 11.76 -26.52 -15.67
C PHE A 401 12.23 -27.96 -15.60
N GLU A 402 13.37 -28.27 -16.22
CA GLU A 402 14.01 -29.59 -16.10
C GLU A 402 14.46 -29.87 -14.65
N ASP A 403 14.97 -28.85 -13.96
CA ASP A 403 15.37 -28.89 -12.54
C ASP A 403 14.68 -27.80 -11.72
N PRO A 404 13.42 -27.99 -11.31
CA PRO A 404 12.70 -27.01 -10.50
C PRO A 404 13.35 -26.74 -9.13
N ARG A 405 14.01 -27.74 -8.53
CA ARG A 405 14.69 -27.60 -7.23
C ARG A 405 15.91 -26.70 -7.35
N GLY A 406 16.75 -26.92 -8.36
CA GLY A 406 17.93 -26.08 -8.62
C GLY A 406 17.56 -24.62 -8.91
N VAL A 407 16.46 -24.40 -9.65
CA VAL A 407 15.92 -23.04 -9.87
C VAL A 407 15.48 -22.42 -8.53
N ALA A 408 14.66 -23.11 -7.74
CA ALA A 408 14.16 -22.62 -6.46
C ALA A 408 15.29 -22.31 -5.48
N ASP A 409 16.29 -23.18 -5.37
CA ASP A 409 17.45 -23.00 -4.49
C ASP A 409 18.32 -21.81 -4.92
N THR A 410 18.45 -21.61 -6.25
CA THR A 410 19.22 -20.49 -6.79
C THR A 410 18.53 -19.16 -6.50
N VAL A 411 17.21 -19.05 -6.77
CA VAL A 411 16.48 -17.80 -6.58
C VAL A 411 16.30 -17.43 -5.10
N ARG A 412 16.19 -18.40 -4.18
CA ARG A 412 16.16 -18.12 -2.72
C ARG A 412 17.44 -17.46 -2.21
N LYS A 413 18.56 -17.76 -2.84
CA LYS A 413 19.89 -17.26 -2.43
C LYS A 413 20.33 -16.02 -3.21
N ASN A 414 19.79 -15.83 -4.42
CA ASN A 414 20.23 -14.77 -5.34
C ASN A 414 19.02 -14.09 -5.97
N TYR A 415 18.75 -12.83 -5.63
CA TYR A 415 17.57 -12.09 -6.08
C TYR A 415 17.74 -10.57 -6.03
N GLY A 416 16.82 -9.82 -6.67
CA GLY A 416 16.67 -8.37 -6.57
C GLY A 416 17.67 -7.54 -7.38
N PHE A 417 18.49 -8.16 -8.20
CA PHE A 417 19.49 -7.46 -9.03
C PHE A 417 18.91 -7.00 -10.36
N ALA A 418 18.23 -7.93 -11.05
CA ALA A 418 17.83 -7.74 -12.44
C ALA A 418 16.77 -6.64 -12.60
N GLY A 419 15.77 -6.61 -11.72
CA GLY A 419 14.73 -5.58 -11.74
C GLY A 419 15.28 -4.19 -11.50
N ARG A 420 16.18 -4.05 -10.52
CA ARG A 420 16.84 -2.76 -10.26
C ARG A 420 17.65 -2.31 -11.48
N ALA A 421 18.49 -3.17 -12.05
CA ALA A 421 19.27 -2.85 -13.24
C ALA A 421 18.37 -2.47 -14.42
N PHE A 422 17.23 -3.14 -14.59
CA PHE A 422 16.27 -2.83 -15.63
C PHE A 422 15.67 -1.43 -15.48
N VAL A 423 15.26 -1.05 -14.25
CA VAL A 423 14.77 0.31 -13.96
C VAL A 423 15.86 1.36 -14.17
N GLU A 424 17.10 1.09 -13.70
CA GLU A 424 18.24 1.98 -13.91
C GLU A 424 18.50 2.22 -15.42
N HIS A 425 18.29 1.20 -16.28
CA HIS A 425 18.36 1.38 -17.74
C HIS A 425 17.17 2.18 -18.29
N LEU A 426 15.94 1.93 -17.79
CA LEU A 426 14.76 2.69 -18.23
C LEU A 426 14.84 4.18 -17.92
N GLN A 427 15.59 4.56 -16.89
CA GLN A 427 15.80 5.95 -16.49
C GLN A 427 16.90 6.66 -17.30
N GLN A 428 17.61 5.94 -18.21
CA GLN A 428 18.58 6.56 -19.11
C GLN A 428 17.88 7.28 -20.26
N ASP A 429 18.51 8.33 -20.76
CA ASP A 429 17.99 9.13 -21.88
C ASP A 429 17.66 8.26 -23.10
N GLY A 430 16.49 8.44 -23.67
CA GLY A 430 16.01 7.71 -24.85
C GLY A 430 15.54 6.27 -24.61
N ALA A 431 15.71 5.73 -23.39
CA ALA A 431 15.33 4.34 -23.10
C ALA A 431 13.81 4.15 -23.05
N MET A 432 13.10 5.11 -22.52
CA MET A 432 11.63 5.07 -22.42
C MET A 432 10.98 5.29 -23.80
N GLU A 433 11.52 6.17 -24.62
CA GLU A 433 11.10 6.38 -26.01
C GLU A 433 11.27 5.10 -26.83
N ARG A 434 12.41 4.43 -26.66
CA ARG A 434 12.66 3.12 -27.28
C ARG A 434 11.67 2.07 -26.82
N ALA A 435 11.34 2.02 -25.54
CA ALA A 435 10.32 1.12 -25.02
C ALA A 435 8.94 1.40 -25.67
N ALA A 436 8.58 2.67 -25.85
CA ALA A 436 7.34 3.09 -26.47
C ALA A 436 7.28 2.68 -27.97
N ASP A 437 8.38 2.83 -28.70
CA ASP A 437 8.47 2.41 -30.11
C ASP A 437 8.33 0.88 -30.25
N LEU A 438 8.99 0.11 -29.39
CA LEU A 438 8.86 -1.35 -29.36
C LEU A 438 7.42 -1.76 -29.03
N PHE A 439 6.82 -1.15 -28.04
CA PHE A 439 5.44 -1.43 -27.62
C PHE A 439 4.46 -1.14 -28.75
N LYS A 440 4.56 0.00 -29.40
CA LYS A 440 3.73 0.36 -30.56
C LYS A 440 3.86 -0.66 -31.69
N ARG A 441 5.08 -1.04 -32.04
CA ARG A 441 5.36 -2.03 -33.08
C ARG A 441 4.72 -3.38 -32.77
N TYR A 442 4.92 -3.91 -31.55
CA TYR A 442 4.32 -5.18 -31.16
C TYR A 442 2.81 -5.12 -31.02
N SER A 443 2.25 -3.99 -30.57
CA SER A 443 0.78 -3.80 -30.52
C SER A 443 0.15 -3.86 -31.89
N VAL A 444 0.76 -3.26 -32.91
CA VAL A 444 0.29 -3.34 -34.31
C VAL A 444 0.41 -4.78 -34.80
N GLN A 445 1.58 -5.40 -34.66
CA GLN A 445 1.82 -6.77 -35.13
C GLN A 445 0.83 -7.80 -34.53
N LEU A 446 0.54 -7.71 -33.24
CA LEU A 446 -0.39 -8.63 -32.57
C LEU A 446 -1.85 -8.28 -32.86
N GLY A 447 -2.17 -7.01 -33.10
CA GLY A 447 -3.51 -6.54 -33.42
C GLY A 447 -4.01 -6.96 -34.81
N GLU A 448 -3.08 -7.28 -35.75
CA GLU A 448 -3.41 -7.85 -37.06
C GLU A 448 -3.86 -9.33 -36.97
N GLY A 449 -3.61 -10.00 -35.85
CA GLY A 449 -4.00 -11.37 -35.61
C GLY A 449 -5.44 -11.53 -35.11
N ASP A 450 -5.85 -12.79 -34.92
CA ASP A 450 -7.15 -13.13 -34.31
C ASP A 450 -7.06 -13.07 -32.77
N THR A 451 -6.71 -11.88 -32.24
CA THR A 451 -6.70 -11.61 -30.79
C THR A 451 -7.39 -10.28 -30.50
N THR A 452 -7.84 -10.09 -29.25
CA THR A 452 -8.47 -8.85 -28.83
C THR A 452 -7.44 -7.76 -28.52
N GLU A 453 -7.82 -6.49 -28.66
CA GLU A 453 -6.92 -5.36 -28.40
C GLU A 453 -6.25 -5.40 -27.02
N LYS A 454 -7.00 -5.79 -25.98
CA LYS A 454 -6.47 -5.86 -24.61
C LYS A 454 -5.45 -6.98 -24.43
N GLN A 455 -5.68 -8.14 -25.04
CA GLN A 455 -4.70 -9.23 -25.02
C GLN A 455 -3.47 -8.89 -25.88
N ALA A 456 -3.67 -8.28 -27.04
CA ALA A 456 -2.57 -7.78 -27.86
C ALA A 456 -1.73 -6.75 -27.12
N MET A 457 -2.36 -5.82 -26.38
CA MET A 457 -1.67 -4.84 -25.53
C MET A 457 -0.84 -5.52 -24.41
N ALA A 458 -1.42 -6.48 -23.68
CA ALA A 458 -0.72 -7.20 -22.62
C ALA A 458 0.47 -7.98 -23.16
N ALA A 459 0.30 -8.70 -24.28
CA ALA A 459 1.36 -9.44 -24.95
C ALA A 459 2.44 -8.50 -25.51
N ALA A 460 2.07 -7.33 -26.06
CA ALA A 460 3.02 -6.33 -26.53
C ALA A 460 3.89 -5.77 -25.38
N LEU A 461 3.32 -5.56 -24.18
CA LEU A 461 4.09 -5.19 -22.99
C LEU A 461 5.10 -6.28 -22.62
N VAL A 462 4.69 -7.55 -22.64
CA VAL A 462 5.56 -8.70 -22.35
C VAL A 462 6.70 -8.80 -23.38
N LEU A 463 6.39 -8.70 -24.69
CA LEU A 463 7.41 -8.70 -25.74
C LEU A 463 8.40 -7.54 -25.64
N THR A 464 7.88 -6.34 -25.36
CA THR A 464 8.71 -5.14 -25.15
C THR A 464 9.67 -5.36 -23.99
N ALA A 465 9.16 -5.83 -22.87
CA ALA A 465 9.97 -6.09 -21.68
C ALA A 465 11.01 -7.19 -21.93
N ASP A 466 10.64 -8.27 -22.61
CA ASP A 466 11.60 -9.34 -22.92
C ASP A 466 12.70 -8.89 -23.89
N ASN A 467 12.34 -8.09 -24.90
CA ASN A 467 13.31 -7.54 -25.83
C ASN A 467 14.35 -6.67 -25.12
N LEU A 468 13.88 -5.72 -24.30
CA LEU A 468 14.74 -4.85 -23.50
C LEU A 468 15.55 -5.63 -22.47
N ALA A 469 14.94 -6.57 -21.75
CA ALA A 469 15.64 -7.40 -20.78
C ALA A 469 16.67 -8.34 -21.44
N THR A 470 16.38 -8.86 -22.63
CA THR A 470 17.32 -9.66 -23.40
C THR A 470 18.56 -8.86 -23.76
N GLU A 471 18.39 -7.60 -24.14
CA GLU A 471 19.50 -6.72 -24.51
C GLU A 471 20.27 -6.20 -23.29
N TRP A 472 19.57 -5.69 -22.30
CA TRP A 472 20.21 -5.00 -21.17
C TRP A 472 20.71 -5.94 -20.08
N ILE A 473 19.94 -6.99 -19.79
CA ILE A 473 20.16 -7.86 -18.62
C ILE A 473 20.72 -9.21 -19.03
N PHE A 474 19.97 -9.97 -19.85
CA PHE A 474 20.36 -11.35 -20.16
C PHE A 474 21.51 -11.45 -21.16
N LYS A 475 21.53 -10.63 -22.19
CA LYS A 475 22.54 -10.63 -23.25
C LYS A 475 22.76 -12.04 -23.85
N ASP A 476 21.64 -12.77 -24.03
CA ASP A 476 21.64 -14.17 -24.46
C ASP A 476 21.07 -14.36 -25.88
N GLY A 477 20.58 -13.28 -26.50
CA GLY A 477 20.03 -13.30 -27.86
C GLY A 477 18.71 -14.09 -27.97
N ARG A 478 18.06 -14.43 -26.87
CA ARG A 478 16.85 -15.27 -26.80
C ARG A 478 15.59 -14.47 -26.49
N ALA A 479 15.34 -13.41 -27.24
CA ALA A 479 14.11 -12.66 -27.11
C ALA A 479 12.89 -13.49 -27.58
N LEU A 480 11.75 -13.27 -26.92
CA LEU A 480 10.46 -13.82 -27.32
C LEU A 480 10.04 -13.25 -28.67
N THR A 481 9.44 -14.09 -29.49
CA THR A 481 8.82 -13.69 -30.75
C THR A 481 7.29 -13.51 -30.58
N ALA A 482 6.67 -12.73 -31.47
CA ALA A 482 5.22 -12.57 -31.49
C ALA A 482 4.49 -13.92 -31.71
N GLY A 483 5.07 -14.83 -32.52
CA GLY A 483 4.52 -16.17 -32.71
C GLY A 483 4.48 -16.99 -31.42
N GLU A 484 5.59 -17.01 -30.66
CA GLU A 484 5.66 -17.77 -29.42
C GLU A 484 4.67 -17.27 -28.36
N ILE A 485 4.48 -15.96 -28.20
CA ILE A 485 3.52 -15.45 -27.22
C ILE A 485 2.05 -15.62 -27.67
N SER A 486 1.80 -15.62 -28.99
CA SER A 486 0.45 -15.79 -29.55
C SER A 486 -0.16 -17.16 -29.20
N GLU A 487 0.66 -18.18 -28.92
CA GLU A 487 0.19 -19.50 -28.47
C GLU A 487 -0.54 -19.45 -27.12
N PHE A 488 -0.32 -18.41 -26.32
CA PHE A 488 -0.94 -18.20 -25.01
C PHE A 488 -2.12 -17.22 -25.06
N LEU A 489 -2.41 -16.63 -26.24
CA LEU A 489 -3.49 -15.67 -26.38
C LEU A 489 -4.79 -16.33 -26.82
N ARG A 490 -5.90 -15.76 -26.41
CA ARG A 490 -7.24 -16.20 -26.80
C ARG A 490 -7.64 -15.55 -28.12
N THR A 491 -8.35 -16.31 -28.97
CA THR A 491 -8.96 -15.77 -30.18
C THR A 491 -10.15 -14.85 -29.85
N LYS A 492 -10.50 -13.96 -30.78
CA LYS A 492 -11.68 -13.06 -30.63
C LYS A 492 -12.94 -13.88 -30.34
N ALA A 493 -13.14 -14.97 -31.07
CA ALA A 493 -14.27 -15.89 -30.87
C ALA A 493 -14.29 -16.48 -29.45
N SER A 494 -13.17 -16.97 -28.95
CA SER A 494 -13.09 -17.57 -27.61
C SER A 494 -13.28 -16.55 -26.47
N VAL A 495 -13.13 -15.27 -26.72
CA VAL A 495 -13.39 -14.17 -25.78
C VAL A 495 -14.84 -13.69 -25.85
N SER A 496 -15.47 -13.74 -27.01
CA SER A 496 -16.84 -13.31 -27.21
C SER A 496 -17.82 -14.13 -26.34
N ALA A 497 -18.49 -13.44 -25.40
CA ALA A 497 -19.51 -14.08 -24.57
C ALA A 497 -20.68 -14.62 -25.40
N HIS A 498 -20.98 -14.00 -26.53
CA HIS A 498 -22.05 -14.39 -27.43
C HIS A 498 -21.67 -15.67 -28.19
N GLU A 499 -20.49 -15.75 -28.79
CA GLU A 499 -20.02 -16.94 -29.47
C GLU A 499 -19.90 -18.15 -28.54
N ARG A 500 -19.35 -17.96 -27.36
CA ARG A 500 -19.29 -19.02 -26.33
C ARG A 500 -20.68 -19.47 -25.88
N GLY A 501 -21.60 -18.50 -25.68
CA GLY A 501 -22.99 -18.80 -25.34
C GLY A 501 -23.71 -19.55 -26.45
N TYR A 502 -23.48 -19.16 -27.70
CA TYR A 502 -24.02 -19.86 -28.86
C TYR A 502 -23.47 -21.29 -28.98
N GLN A 503 -22.15 -21.45 -28.84
CA GLN A 503 -21.52 -22.79 -28.84
C GLN A 503 -22.08 -23.68 -27.72
N TYR A 504 -22.18 -23.15 -26.48
CA TYR A 504 -22.78 -23.87 -25.36
C TYR A 504 -24.22 -24.28 -25.63
N LEU A 505 -25.00 -23.40 -26.27
CA LEU A 505 -26.37 -23.71 -26.70
C LEU A 505 -26.39 -24.85 -27.71
N CYS A 506 -25.56 -24.83 -28.73
CA CYS A 506 -25.46 -25.89 -29.76
C CYS A 506 -25.05 -27.22 -29.16
N GLU A 507 -24.04 -27.24 -28.25
CA GLU A 507 -23.58 -28.43 -27.54
C GLU A 507 -24.70 -28.99 -26.66
N THR A 508 -25.44 -28.15 -25.94
CA THR A 508 -26.55 -28.55 -25.08
C THR A 508 -27.72 -29.14 -25.90
N ILE A 509 -28.02 -28.54 -27.04
CA ILE A 509 -29.04 -29.06 -27.97
C ILE A 509 -28.60 -30.43 -28.49
N SER A 510 -27.35 -30.60 -28.92
CA SER A 510 -26.81 -31.85 -29.44
C SER A 510 -26.83 -32.95 -28.42
N GLN A 511 -26.44 -32.67 -27.17
CA GLN A 511 -26.50 -33.64 -26.05
C GLN A 511 -27.92 -34.04 -25.68
N ASN A 512 -28.92 -33.24 -25.96
CA ASN A 512 -30.32 -33.45 -25.65
C ASN A 512 -31.19 -33.59 -26.91
N ALA A 513 -30.63 -34.03 -28.04
CA ALA A 513 -31.35 -34.15 -29.32
C ALA A 513 -32.61 -35.02 -29.22
N ASN A 514 -32.61 -36.01 -28.29
CA ASN A 514 -33.78 -36.84 -27.99
C ASN A 514 -34.97 -36.09 -27.37
N LYS A 515 -34.79 -34.81 -26.97
CA LYS A 515 -35.87 -33.96 -26.47
C LYS A 515 -36.46 -33.03 -27.53
N PHE A 516 -36.03 -33.16 -28.75
CA PHE A 516 -36.55 -32.37 -29.88
C PHE A 516 -37.44 -33.20 -30.77
N LEU A 517 -38.56 -32.60 -31.24
CA LEU A 517 -39.42 -33.22 -32.24
C LEU A 517 -38.69 -33.26 -33.60
N GLY A 518 -38.93 -34.33 -34.40
CA GLY A 518 -38.29 -34.51 -35.70
C GLY A 518 -37.32 -35.70 -35.76
N GLY A 519 -36.99 -36.31 -34.61
CA GLY A 519 -36.24 -37.59 -34.51
C GLY A 519 -37.15 -38.79 -34.32
N ASP A 520 -36.60 -39.99 -34.44
CA ASP A 520 -37.32 -41.27 -34.38
C ASP A 520 -37.75 -41.74 -32.98
N ALA A 521 -37.42 -40.98 -31.92
CA ALA A 521 -37.68 -41.39 -30.53
C ALA A 521 -38.91 -40.67 -29.93
N PRO A 522 -39.70 -41.38 -29.08
CA PRO A 522 -40.80 -40.73 -28.35
C PRO A 522 -40.24 -39.74 -27.32
N VAL A 523 -40.69 -38.48 -27.35
CA VAL A 523 -40.20 -37.39 -26.51
C VAL A 523 -41.15 -37.22 -25.32
N SER A 524 -40.63 -37.33 -24.08
CA SER A 524 -41.41 -37.11 -22.87
C SER A 524 -41.33 -35.68 -22.34
N ASP A 525 -40.24 -34.96 -22.70
CA ASP A 525 -39.98 -33.58 -22.28
C ASP A 525 -39.52 -32.81 -23.52
N VAL A 526 -40.44 -32.06 -24.14
CA VAL A 526 -40.19 -31.43 -25.43
C VAL A 526 -39.48 -30.08 -25.23
N TRP A 527 -38.26 -29.96 -25.76
CA TRP A 527 -37.45 -28.75 -25.73
C TRP A 527 -37.62 -27.88 -26.97
N GLY A 528 -38.07 -28.50 -28.10
CA GLY A 528 -38.19 -27.80 -29.36
C GLY A 528 -38.41 -28.78 -30.53
N ARG A 529 -37.99 -28.36 -31.73
CA ARG A 529 -38.03 -29.14 -32.96
C ARG A 529 -36.72 -28.94 -33.72
N LEU A 530 -36.18 -30.00 -34.30
CA LEU A 530 -35.13 -29.95 -35.31
C LEU A 530 -35.83 -29.98 -36.69
N GLU A 531 -35.50 -29.02 -37.53
CA GLU A 531 -36.07 -28.90 -38.89
C GLU A 531 -35.17 -29.61 -39.91
N ASP A 532 -33.86 -29.48 -39.73
CA ASP A 532 -32.81 -30.10 -40.53
C ASP A 532 -31.52 -30.22 -39.67
N ASP A 533 -30.41 -30.62 -40.31
CA ASP A 533 -29.12 -30.79 -39.63
C ASP A 533 -28.54 -29.47 -39.05
N ASP A 534 -29.00 -28.33 -39.56
CA ASP A 534 -28.46 -27.02 -39.22
C ASP A 534 -29.47 -26.10 -38.50
N THR A 535 -30.74 -26.53 -38.36
CA THR A 535 -31.78 -25.65 -37.80
C THR A 535 -32.52 -26.28 -36.61
N ALA A 536 -32.44 -25.63 -35.46
CA ALA A 536 -33.17 -26.00 -34.26
C ALA A 536 -34.11 -24.88 -33.81
N ILE A 537 -35.38 -25.18 -33.61
CA ILE A 537 -36.36 -24.30 -32.98
C ILE A 537 -36.47 -24.69 -31.53
N VAL A 538 -36.04 -23.78 -30.62
CA VAL A 538 -36.02 -24.01 -29.17
C VAL A 538 -37.15 -23.26 -28.48
N ILE A 539 -37.88 -23.93 -27.57
CA ILE A 539 -38.90 -23.28 -26.75
C ILE A 539 -38.26 -22.16 -25.91
N ARG A 540 -38.82 -20.97 -25.94
CA ARG A 540 -38.24 -19.80 -25.24
C ARG A 540 -37.86 -20.06 -23.80
N LYS A 541 -38.70 -20.68 -23.00
CA LYS A 541 -38.42 -21.01 -21.60
C LYS A 541 -37.26 -21.98 -21.46
N VAL A 542 -37.12 -22.94 -22.37
CA VAL A 542 -35.98 -23.88 -22.39
C VAL A 542 -34.70 -23.12 -22.76
N PHE A 543 -34.74 -22.27 -23.77
CA PHE A 543 -33.60 -21.40 -24.12
C PHE A 543 -33.12 -20.54 -22.95
N ASP A 544 -34.07 -19.89 -22.24
CA ASP A 544 -33.75 -19.06 -21.10
C ASP A 544 -33.11 -19.89 -19.97
N SER A 545 -33.59 -21.15 -19.76
CA SER A 545 -33.00 -22.07 -18.78
C SER A 545 -31.59 -22.50 -19.17
N ILE A 546 -31.40 -22.92 -20.41
CA ILE A 546 -30.07 -23.33 -20.93
C ILE A 546 -29.07 -22.18 -20.77
N CYS A 547 -29.46 -20.96 -21.14
CA CYS A 547 -28.61 -19.79 -20.96
C CYS A 547 -28.27 -19.55 -19.49
N ALA A 548 -29.24 -19.65 -18.58
CA ALA A 548 -29.05 -19.46 -17.15
C ALA A 548 -28.10 -20.53 -16.56
N ASP A 549 -28.28 -21.80 -16.95
CA ASP A 549 -27.44 -22.92 -16.51
C ASP A 549 -25.98 -22.77 -16.97
N GLY A 550 -25.78 -22.25 -18.19
CA GLY A 550 -24.46 -21.92 -18.73
C GLY A 550 -23.87 -20.59 -18.20
N GLY A 551 -24.64 -19.81 -17.44
CA GLY A 551 -24.22 -18.51 -16.94
C GLY A 551 -24.25 -17.38 -17.98
N TYR A 552 -25.00 -17.56 -19.08
CA TYR A 552 -25.14 -16.59 -20.16
C TYR A 552 -26.41 -15.76 -20.05
N ASN A 553 -26.37 -14.52 -20.57
CA ASN A 553 -27.54 -13.67 -20.64
C ASN A 553 -28.35 -13.98 -21.91
N ALA A 554 -29.54 -14.56 -21.73
CA ALA A 554 -30.43 -14.97 -22.83
C ALA A 554 -30.83 -13.81 -23.75
N GLN A 555 -31.12 -12.62 -23.18
CA GLN A 555 -31.52 -11.44 -23.96
C GLN A 555 -30.35 -10.93 -24.81
N ALA A 556 -29.14 -10.89 -24.23
CA ALA A 556 -27.95 -10.47 -24.97
C ALA A 556 -27.62 -11.44 -26.13
N LEU A 557 -27.76 -12.76 -25.88
CA LEU A 557 -27.50 -13.77 -26.91
C LEU A 557 -28.51 -13.69 -28.07
N LEU A 558 -29.77 -13.39 -27.79
CA LEU A 558 -30.79 -13.19 -28.83
C LEU A 558 -30.61 -11.90 -29.64
N SER A 559 -29.99 -10.89 -29.06
CA SER A 559 -29.76 -9.60 -29.75
C SER A 559 -28.49 -9.62 -30.61
N TRP A 560 -27.62 -10.57 -30.38
CA TRP A 560 -26.39 -10.80 -31.15
C TRP A 560 -26.68 -11.55 -32.45
#